data_597b35fdca30a811969eef8aaf9f02e1
#
_entry.id   597b35fdca30a811969eef8aaf9f02e1
#
_cell.length_a   1.000
_cell.length_b   1.000
_cell.length_c   1.000
_cell.angle_alpha   90.00
_cell.angle_beta   90.00
_cell.angle_gamma   90.00
#
_symmetry.space_group_name_H-M   'P 1'
#
loop_
_entity.id
_entity.type
_entity.pdbx_description
1 polymer ?
#
loop_
_entity_poly.entity_id
_entity_poly.type
_entity_poly.pdbx_seq_one_letter_code
_entity_poly.pdbx_strand_id
1 'polypeptide(L)'
;MSSRGGPKRLGDSIRAVRADAQPATLLAAVQGCWRRALGERIATQAWPVRERDGVITVECRAATWAQELDLMQNELMESLNRALGERRVEGLRLVVGEALDLRHT
;
A
#
# COMPACT_ATOMS: atom_id res chain seq x y z
N MET A 1 -11.89 -12.06 -27.82
CA MET A 1 -11.93 -11.81 -27.41
C MET A 1 -11.87 -11.82 -26.96
N SER A 2 -11.64 -11.24 -26.58
CA SER A 2 -11.37 -11.13 -25.72
C SER A 2 -11.33 -11.24 -25.38
N SER A 3 -11.67 -11.06 -25.50
CA SER A 3 -11.66 -11.03 -24.87
C SER A 3 -11.71 -11.23 -24.62
N ARG A 4 -12.00 -10.91 -24.32
CA ARG A 4 -12.06 -10.97 -23.76
C ARG A 4 -12.01 -11.08 -23.44
N GLY A 5 -12.02 -10.88 -24.11
CA GLY A 5 -11.94 -10.87 -23.50
C GLY A 5 -11.62 -11.04 -23.43
N GLY A 6 -11.87 -10.76 -23.90
CA GLY A 6 -11.65 -10.79 -23.47
C GLY A 6 -11.20 -10.88 -23.45
N PRO A 7 -11.45 -10.84 -23.76
CA PRO A 7 -11.10 -10.75 -23.64
C PRO A 7 -10.65 -10.82 -23.53
N LYS A 8 -10.83 -10.38 -23.19
CA LYS A 8 -10.54 -10.34 -22.97
C LYS A 8 -10.13 -10.38 -22.73
N ARG A 9 -10.33 -10.36 -22.85
CA ARG A 9 -10.05 -10.34 -22.59
C ARG A 9 -9.40 -10.43 -22.39
N LEU A 10 -9.44 -10.54 -22.92
CA LEU A 10 -8.99 -10.51 -22.62
C LEU A 10 -8.64 -10.47 -22.50
N GLY A 11 -8.58 -10.51 -22.78
CA GLY A 11 -8.59 -10.26 -22.46
C GLY A 11 -8.37 -10.24 -22.13
N ASP A 12 -8.67 -10.18 -22.19
CA ASP A 12 -8.75 -9.98 -21.79
C ASP A 12 -8.16 -10.07 -21.31
N SER A 13 -8.04 -10.01 -20.87
CA SER A 13 -7.90 -9.92 -20.44
C SER A 13 -7.22 -9.70 -20.28
N ILE A 14 -7.05 -9.72 -20.43
CA ILE A 14 -6.75 -9.36 -20.27
C ILE A 14 -6.61 -8.80 -20.10
N ARG A 15 -6.87 -8.75 -19.97
CA ARG A 15 -7.04 -8.22 -19.73
C ARG A 15 -6.93 -8.20 -19.04
N ALA A 16 -7.26 -8.56 -18.97
CA ALA A 16 -7.37 -8.68 -18.30
C ALA A 16 -6.77 -8.76 -17.89
N VAL A 17 -6.42 -8.86 -18.16
CA VAL A 17 -5.90 -8.87 -17.71
C VAL A 17 -5.66 -8.09 -17.58
N ARG A 18 -5.76 -7.45 -17.98
CA ARG A 18 -5.71 -6.70 -17.73
C ARG A 18 -6.28 -6.10 -16.86
N ALA A 19 -7.05 -5.63 -16.97
CA ALA A 19 -7.92 -5.29 -15.86
C ALA A 19 -7.61 -6.07 -14.61
N ASP A 20 -7.23 -7.22 -14.82
CA ASP A 20 -6.90 -8.09 -13.71
C ASP A 20 -5.69 -7.64 -12.95
N ALA A 21 -4.87 -6.84 -13.58
CA ALA A 21 -3.67 -6.35 -12.94
C ALA A 21 -3.96 -5.16 -12.03
N GLN A 22 -5.17 -4.64 -12.06
CA GLN A 22 -5.54 -3.49 -11.23
C GLN A 22 -5.78 -3.93 -9.80
N PRO A 23 -5.17 -3.24 -8.82
CA PRO A 23 -5.48 -3.54 -7.42
C PRO A 23 -6.95 -3.27 -7.16
N ALA A 24 -7.61 -4.19 -6.47
CA ALA A 24 -9.03 -4.06 -6.21
C ALA A 24 -9.32 -3.07 -5.09
N THR A 25 -8.36 -2.80 -4.23
CA THR A 25 -8.56 -1.95 -3.06
C THR A 25 -7.48 -0.92 -2.95
N LEU A 26 -7.78 0.13 -2.19
CA LEU A 26 -6.76 1.13 -1.91
C LEU A 26 -5.59 0.51 -1.15
N LEU A 27 -5.88 -0.39 -0.22
CA LEU A 27 -4.80 -1.04 0.50
C LEU A 27 -3.85 -1.78 -0.44
N ALA A 28 -4.41 -2.54 -1.37
CA ALA A 28 -3.57 -3.27 -2.31
C ALA A 28 -2.73 -2.32 -3.15
N ALA A 29 -3.31 -1.20 -3.56
CA ALA A 29 -2.60 -0.21 -4.34
C ALA A 29 -1.45 0.40 -3.53
N VAL A 30 -1.72 0.70 -2.26
CA VAL A 30 -0.70 1.27 -1.38
C VAL A 30 0.42 0.26 -1.15
N GLN A 31 0.06 -1.01 -0.90
CA GLN A 31 1.07 -2.04 -0.71
C GLN A 31 1.93 -2.19 -1.96
N GLY A 32 1.31 -2.09 -3.13
CA GLY A 32 2.02 -2.25 -4.39
C GLY A 32 3.01 -1.15 -4.68
N CYS A 33 2.80 0.06 -4.16
CA CYS A 33 3.71 1.16 -4.41
C CYS A 33 4.53 1.54 -3.19
N TRP A 34 4.35 0.85 -2.06
CA TRP A 34 4.94 1.25 -0.79
C TRP A 34 6.46 1.39 -0.86
N ARG A 35 7.12 0.33 -1.31
CA ARG A 35 8.58 0.35 -1.38
C ARG A 35 9.10 1.39 -2.35
N ARG A 36 8.44 1.51 -3.49
CA ARG A 36 8.86 2.47 -4.50
C ARG A 36 8.64 3.91 -4.01
N ALA A 37 7.53 4.15 -3.33
CA ALA A 37 7.19 5.50 -2.90
C ALA A 37 8.00 5.95 -1.70
N LEU A 38 8.25 5.06 -0.74
CA LEU A 38 8.85 5.44 0.53
C LEU A 38 10.27 4.95 0.72
N GLY A 39 10.71 4.00 -0.11
CA GLY A 39 12.07 3.52 -0.05
C GLY A 39 12.21 2.22 0.70
N GLU A 40 13.31 1.54 0.43
CA GLU A 40 13.55 0.22 0.99
C GLU A 40 13.69 0.26 2.51
N ARG A 41 14.32 1.31 3.02
CA ARG A 41 14.57 1.41 4.44
C ARG A 41 13.27 1.42 5.23
N ILE A 42 12.32 2.23 4.79
CA ILE A 42 11.03 2.29 5.46
C ILE A 42 10.26 1.00 5.25
N ALA A 43 10.32 0.46 4.03
CA ALA A 43 9.55 -0.73 3.70
C ALA A 43 9.96 -1.94 4.53
N THR A 44 11.22 -2.02 4.97
CA THR A 44 11.65 -3.13 5.80
C THR A 44 11.25 -2.96 7.25
N GLN A 45 10.91 -1.74 7.67
CA GLN A 45 10.59 -1.47 9.07
C GLN A 45 9.11 -1.24 9.31
N ALA A 46 8.34 -1.01 8.25
CA ALA A 46 6.94 -0.66 8.38
C ALA A 46 6.19 -1.13 7.15
N TRP A 47 4.95 -1.59 7.35
CA TRP A 47 4.18 -2.12 6.25
C TRP A 47 2.70 -1.81 6.44
N PRO A 48 2.00 -1.41 5.37
CA PRO A 48 0.57 -1.12 5.47
C PRO A 48 -0.22 -2.41 5.54
N VAL A 49 -1.10 -2.50 6.54
CA VAL A 49 -1.83 -3.74 6.80
C VAL A 49 -3.33 -3.60 6.74
N ARG A 50 -3.84 -2.38 6.79
CA ARG A 50 -5.29 -2.17 6.82
C ARG A 50 -5.63 -0.80 6.27
N GLU A 51 -6.80 -0.68 5.70
CA GLU A 51 -7.29 0.61 5.21
C GLU A 51 -8.73 0.78 5.62
N ARG A 52 -9.08 1.99 6.04
CA ARG A 52 -10.45 2.32 6.35
C ARG A 52 -10.68 3.80 6.05
N ASP A 53 -11.58 4.07 5.11
CA ASP A 53 -11.95 5.44 4.75
C ASP A 53 -10.74 6.30 4.39
N GLY A 54 -9.78 5.69 3.71
CA GLY A 54 -8.59 6.42 3.26
C GLY A 54 -7.48 6.48 4.30
N VAL A 55 -7.73 5.99 5.50
CA VAL A 55 -6.70 5.94 6.55
C VAL A 55 -6.02 4.59 6.51
N ILE A 56 -4.71 4.61 6.36
CA ILE A 56 -3.92 3.39 6.24
C ILE A 56 -3.28 3.09 7.59
N THR A 57 -3.55 1.89 8.12
CA THR A 57 -2.88 1.45 9.33
C THR A 57 -1.57 0.80 8.93
N VAL A 58 -0.48 1.28 9.51
CA VAL A 58 0.87 0.84 9.20
C VAL A 58 1.47 0.20 10.43
N GLU A 59 1.87 -1.05 10.32
CA GLU A 59 2.55 -1.73 11.41
C GLU A 59 4.04 -1.47 11.32
N CYS A 60 4.62 -1.03 12.42
CA CYS A 60 6.04 -0.73 12.51
C CYS A 60 6.70 -1.75 13.44
N ARG A 61 7.95 -2.06 13.16
CA ARG A 61 8.69 -3.04 13.95
C ARG A 61 9.03 -2.55 15.35
N ALA A 62 9.09 -1.24 15.52
CA ALA A 62 9.47 -0.67 16.81
C ALA A 62 8.77 0.66 17.00
N ALA A 63 8.63 1.04 18.28
CA ALA A 63 7.96 2.30 18.62
C ALA A 63 8.70 3.50 18.07
N THR A 64 10.03 3.43 18.00
CA THR A 64 10.80 4.54 17.43
C THR A 64 10.42 4.77 15.97
N TRP A 65 10.21 3.69 15.21
CA TRP A 65 9.79 3.83 13.83
C TRP A 65 8.39 4.42 13.73
N ALA A 66 7.50 3.98 14.61
CA ALA A 66 6.14 4.52 14.60
C ALA A 66 6.16 6.02 14.87
N GLN A 67 6.98 6.47 15.82
CA GLN A 67 7.08 7.89 16.13
C GLN A 67 7.69 8.68 14.97
N GLU A 68 8.76 8.16 14.40
CA GLU A 68 9.42 8.83 13.30
C GLU A 68 8.47 9.02 12.11
N LEU A 69 7.79 7.93 11.76
CA LEU A 69 6.91 7.98 10.61
C LEU A 69 5.69 8.85 10.88
N ASP A 70 5.23 8.87 12.13
CA ASP A 70 4.11 9.72 12.47
C ASP A 70 4.45 11.20 12.28
N LEU A 71 5.67 11.58 12.62
CA LEU A 71 6.13 12.94 12.41
C LEU A 71 6.23 13.30 10.94
N MET A 72 6.40 12.28 10.09
CA MET A 72 6.56 12.49 8.66
C MET A 72 5.28 12.23 7.88
N GLN A 73 4.14 12.16 8.57
CA GLN A 73 2.90 11.74 7.93
C GLN A 73 2.58 12.47 6.64
N ASN A 74 2.68 13.79 6.67
CA ASN A 74 2.30 14.57 5.49
C ASN A 74 3.19 14.25 4.31
N GLU A 75 4.49 14.12 4.56
CA GLU A 75 5.43 13.79 3.49
C GLU A 75 5.17 12.41 2.94
N LEU A 76 4.90 11.47 3.84
CA LEU A 76 4.64 10.10 3.41
C LEU A 76 3.35 10.01 2.59
N MET A 77 2.32 10.73 3.04
CA MET A 77 1.06 10.73 2.29
C MET A 77 1.24 11.34 0.91
N GLU A 78 2.02 12.42 0.83
CA GLU A 78 2.26 13.04 -0.46
C GLU A 78 2.99 12.09 -1.41
N SER A 79 3.98 11.37 -0.88
CA SER A 79 4.72 10.42 -1.70
C SER A 79 3.82 9.30 -2.18
N LEU A 80 2.97 8.78 -1.28
CA LEU A 80 2.05 7.71 -1.65
C LEU A 80 1.03 8.18 -2.68
N ASN A 81 0.45 9.35 -2.46
CA ASN A 81 -0.56 9.85 -3.39
C ASN A 81 0.05 10.17 -4.75
N ARG A 82 1.30 10.65 -4.76
CA ARG A 82 1.98 10.88 -6.02
C ARG A 82 2.22 9.57 -6.76
N ALA A 83 2.62 8.53 -6.04
CA ALA A 83 2.84 7.23 -6.66
C ALA A 83 1.54 6.62 -7.15
N LEU A 84 0.43 6.88 -6.44
CA LEU A 84 -0.87 6.38 -6.84
C LEU A 84 -1.47 7.17 -8.00
N GLY A 85 -0.99 8.39 -8.21
CA GLY A 85 -1.51 9.24 -9.25
C GLY A 85 -2.75 10.00 -8.85
N GLU A 86 -3.16 9.94 -7.61
CA GLU A 86 -4.34 10.63 -7.13
C GLU A 86 -4.31 10.72 -5.61
N ARG A 87 -5.10 11.64 -5.07
CA ARG A 87 -5.11 11.88 -3.64
C ARG A 87 -6.14 10.96 -2.99
N ARG A 88 -5.72 9.76 -2.64
CA ARG A 88 -6.61 8.78 -2.04
C ARG A 88 -6.27 8.46 -0.59
N VAL A 89 -5.01 8.64 -0.20
CA VAL A 89 -4.61 8.38 1.19
C VAL A 89 -4.88 9.64 2.00
N GLU A 90 -5.73 9.50 3.01
CA GLU A 90 -6.16 10.62 3.83
C GLU A 90 -5.40 10.70 5.15
N GLY A 91 -4.81 9.62 5.59
CA GLY A 91 -4.06 9.61 6.82
C GLY A 91 -3.35 8.32 7.03
N LEU A 92 -2.42 8.33 7.97
CA LEU A 92 -1.68 7.13 8.35
C LEU A 92 -1.84 6.92 9.84
N ARG A 93 -2.07 5.68 10.21
CA ARG A 93 -2.15 5.30 11.60
C ARG A 93 -0.99 4.36 11.89
N LEU A 94 -0.03 4.84 12.67
CA LEU A 94 1.18 4.08 12.95
C LEU A 94 1.02 3.29 14.24
N VAL A 95 1.22 1.99 14.15
CA VAL A 95 1.11 1.12 15.32
C VAL A 95 2.33 0.22 15.38
N VAL A 96 2.62 -0.28 16.57
CA VAL A 96 3.69 -1.27 16.70
C VAL A 96 3.06 -2.63 16.45
N GLY A 97 3.61 -3.35 15.49
CA GLY A 97 2.98 -4.57 15.03
C GLY A 97 3.40 -5.78 15.84
N GLU A 98 2.57 -6.16 16.78
CA GLU A 98 2.83 -7.36 17.56
C GLU A 98 2.89 -8.60 16.69
N ALA A 99 2.12 -8.60 15.63
CA ALA A 99 2.14 -9.74 14.72
C ALA A 99 3.50 -9.91 14.09
N LEU A 100 4.18 -8.80 13.81
CA LEU A 100 5.53 -8.87 13.28
C LEU A 100 6.50 -9.44 14.29
N ASP A 101 6.34 -9.03 15.54
CA ASP A 101 7.19 -9.56 16.61
C ASP A 101 6.99 -11.04 16.79
N LEU A 102 5.73 -11.46 16.79
CA LEU A 102 5.41 -12.86 16.98
C LEU A 102 6.01 -13.72 15.88
N ARG A 103 6.03 -13.20 14.67
CA ARG A 103 6.58 -13.95 13.55
C ARG A 103 8.09 -14.13 13.66
N HIS A 104 8.73 -13.34 14.50
CA HIS A 104 10.18 -13.41 14.67
C HIS A 104 10.58 -14.30 15.79
N THR A 105 9.62 -14.73 16.59
CA THR A 105 9.92 -15.64 17.67
C THR A 105 9.52 -17.04 17.30
#